data_bf9fe38d9e09ee13db6fa971e3a0e641
#
_entry.id   bf9fe38d9e09ee13db6fa971e3a0e641
#
_cell.length_a   1.000
_cell.length_b   1.000
_cell.length_c   1.000
_cell.angle_alpha   90.00
_cell.angle_beta   90.00
_cell.angle_gamma   90.00
#
_symmetry.space_group_name_H-M   'P 1'
#
loop_
_entity.id
_entity.type
_entity.pdbx_description
1 polymer ?
#
loop_
_entity_poly.entity_id
_entity_poly.type
_entity_poly.pdbx_seq_one_letter_code
_entity_poly.pdbx_strand_id
1 'polypeptide(L)'
;VTVLIFFLVELYRIIFVCHKKRILVSVVGLVILLAAAFGIRTLTVRCYNLAVHGRFINNTYGNVNLVTDMIYASDREDGENIKDEQTRAFFYEIFDKAWEIEGNYQFAGSSLSQRAEHIEQKHDDIKFYCVEDTFYQYYDQNVTTDYITQNLLADEQAAAIMKGIFPNCFKNWLLTYCGIVYYGLIRSIAVVHPLINFAAMLIYASAIAVTIWLWKRNRKSPAIPMMCLSLLFIAGNTAAVALTIMCLSRYMIYGFSLFYLSYLMVVAELLGTYQCDKMVTIQSYAKSDKYDRNACISEHI
;
A
#
# COMPACT_ATOMS: atom_id res chain seq x y z
N VAL A 1 -7.74 2.42 -3.50
CA VAL A 1 -7.36 1.09 -3.00
C VAL A 1 -8.60 0.24 -2.78
N THR A 2 -9.57 0.63 -1.93
CA THR A 2 -10.78 -0.17 -1.58
C THR A 2 -11.55 -0.66 -2.80
N VAL A 3 -11.79 0.23 -3.79
CA VAL A 3 -12.50 -0.13 -5.05
C VAL A 3 -11.73 -1.19 -5.84
N LEU A 4 -10.42 -1.08 -5.92
CA LEU A 4 -9.58 -2.06 -6.62
C LEU A 4 -9.61 -3.43 -5.93
N ILE A 5 -9.55 -3.43 -4.59
CA ILE A 5 -9.62 -4.66 -3.79
C ILE A 5 -10.98 -5.35 -3.97
N PHE A 6 -12.07 -4.58 -3.90
CA PHE A 6 -13.41 -5.10 -4.19
C PHE A 6 -13.48 -5.71 -5.60
N PHE A 7 -12.91 -5.03 -6.59
CA PHE A 7 -12.82 -5.55 -7.96
C PHE A 7 -12.08 -6.88 -8.03
N LEU A 8 -10.92 -7.01 -7.37
CA LEU A 8 -10.13 -8.25 -7.35
C LEU A 8 -10.89 -9.41 -6.66
N VAL A 9 -11.58 -9.13 -5.57
CA VAL A 9 -12.41 -10.14 -4.86
C VAL A 9 -13.57 -10.60 -5.73
N GLU A 10 -14.28 -9.68 -6.37
CA GLU A 10 -15.38 -10.02 -7.28
C GLU A 10 -14.89 -10.74 -8.53
N LEU A 11 -13.75 -10.35 -9.07
CA LEU A 11 -13.12 -11.06 -10.20
C LEU A 11 -12.76 -12.50 -9.82
N TYR A 12 -12.17 -12.71 -8.63
CA TYR A 12 -11.93 -14.05 -8.09
C TYR A 12 -13.23 -14.85 -7.98
N ARG A 13 -14.28 -14.26 -7.38
CA ARG A 13 -15.60 -14.90 -7.25
C ARG A 13 -16.19 -15.29 -8.61
N ILE A 14 -16.08 -14.42 -9.60
CA ILE A 14 -16.58 -14.67 -10.95
C ILE A 14 -15.82 -15.83 -11.61
N ILE A 15 -14.50 -15.86 -11.50
CA ILE A 15 -13.66 -16.89 -12.16
C ILE A 15 -13.84 -18.26 -11.50
N PHE A 16 -13.89 -18.33 -10.18
CA PHE A 16 -13.81 -19.60 -9.46
C PHE A 16 -15.16 -20.11 -8.93
N VAL A 17 -16.18 -19.26 -8.81
CA VAL A 17 -17.46 -19.61 -8.19
C VAL A 17 -18.63 -19.55 -9.21
N CYS A 18 -18.60 -18.66 -10.21
CA CYS A 18 -19.67 -18.53 -11.18
C CYS A 18 -19.69 -19.65 -12.22
N HIS A 19 -20.89 -20.01 -12.68
CA HIS A 19 -21.05 -20.93 -13.81
C HIS A 19 -20.41 -20.37 -15.07
N LYS A 20 -19.63 -21.21 -15.80
CA LYS A 20 -18.86 -20.85 -17.01
C LYS A 20 -19.65 -20.01 -18.04
N LYS A 21 -20.95 -20.31 -18.22
CA LYS A 21 -21.83 -19.59 -19.19
C LYS A 21 -22.10 -18.12 -18.81
N ARG A 22 -21.88 -17.69 -17.56
CA ARG A 22 -22.15 -16.32 -17.07
C ARG A 22 -20.90 -15.52 -16.80
N ILE A 23 -19.71 -16.11 -16.92
CA ILE A 23 -18.45 -15.44 -16.58
C ILE A 23 -18.28 -14.16 -17.39
N LEU A 24 -18.44 -14.21 -18.71
CA LEU A 24 -18.26 -13.04 -19.58
C LEU A 24 -19.19 -11.88 -19.17
N VAL A 25 -20.48 -12.16 -18.97
CA VAL A 25 -21.47 -11.15 -18.59
C VAL A 25 -21.13 -10.54 -17.22
N SER A 26 -20.69 -11.37 -16.27
CA SER A 26 -20.30 -10.92 -14.94
C SER A 26 -19.03 -10.08 -14.95
N VAL A 27 -18.03 -10.46 -15.76
CA VAL A 27 -16.79 -9.66 -15.93
C VAL A 27 -17.09 -8.32 -16.59
N VAL A 28 -17.90 -8.30 -17.66
CA VAL A 28 -18.32 -7.04 -18.31
C VAL A 28 -19.09 -6.16 -17.33
N GLY A 29 -20.02 -6.72 -16.57
CA GLY A 29 -20.75 -5.98 -15.53
C GLY A 29 -19.82 -5.39 -14.46
N LEU A 30 -18.81 -6.14 -14.02
CA LEU A 30 -17.82 -5.68 -13.06
C LEU A 30 -16.95 -4.56 -13.63
N VAL A 31 -16.52 -4.64 -14.88
CA VAL A 31 -15.77 -3.57 -15.56
C VAL A 31 -16.60 -2.31 -15.70
N ILE A 32 -17.88 -2.44 -16.07
CA ILE A 32 -18.81 -1.29 -16.14
C ILE A 32 -18.98 -0.64 -14.76
N LEU A 33 -19.18 -1.45 -13.71
CA LEU A 33 -19.29 -0.94 -12.34
C LEU A 33 -18.03 -0.20 -11.89
N LEU A 34 -16.85 -0.74 -12.20
CA LEU A 34 -15.58 -0.09 -11.91
C LEU A 34 -15.44 1.24 -12.66
N ALA A 35 -15.73 1.24 -13.96
CA ALA A 35 -15.68 2.46 -14.78
C ALA A 35 -16.68 3.51 -14.28
N ALA A 36 -17.89 3.08 -13.88
CA ALA A 36 -18.89 3.97 -13.30
C ALA A 36 -18.42 4.56 -11.95
N ALA A 37 -17.84 3.73 -11.06
CA ALA A 37 -17.33 4.19 -9.77
C ALA A 37 -16.21 5.25 -9.94
N PHE A 38 -15.25 5.02 -10.85
CA PHE A 38 -14.22 6.00 -11.16
C PHE A 38 -14.78 7.24 -11.87
N GLY A 39 -15.73 7.06 -12.79
CA GLY A 39 -16.38 8.15 -13.49
C GLY A 39 -17.17 9.07 -12.55
N ILE A 40 -17.98 8.49 -11.66
CA ILE A 40 -18.74 9.23 -10.65
C ILE A 40 -17.80 9.98 -9.71
N ARG A 41 -16.75 9.31 -9.18
CA ARG A 41 -15.75 9.96 -8.33
C ARG A 41 -15.10 11.15 -9.04
N THR A 42 -14.63 10.94 -10.27
CA THR A 42 -13.95 11.97 -11.07
C THR A 42 -14.91 13.15 -11.34
N LEU A 43 -16.14 12.86 -11.75
CA LEU A 43 -17.15 13.89 -12.03
C LEU A 43 -17.51 14.68 -10.77
N THR A 44 -17.70 14.01 -9.64
CA THR A 44 -18.00 14.65 -8.35
C THR A 44 -16.90 15.61 -7.94
N VAL A 45 -15.63 15.19 -8.02
CA VAL A 45 -14.48 16.05 -7.67
C VAL A 45 -14.38 17.24 -8.64
N ARG A 46 -14.55 17.02 -9.93
CA ARG A 46 -14.51 18.11 -10.93
C ARG A 46 -15.67 19.10 -10.78
N CYS A 47 -16.87 18.62 -10.51
CA CYS A 47 -18.03 19.49 -10.25
C CYS A 47 -17.83 20.30 -8.96
N TYR A 48 -17.28 19.69 -7.91
CA TYR A 48 -16.94 20.40 -6.69
C TYR A 48 -15.90 21.50 -6.95
N ASN A 49 -14.81 21.18 -7.65
CA ASN A 49 -13.76 22.15 -7.98
C ASN A 49 -14.29 23.27 -8.90
N LEU A 50 -15.21 22.94 -9.82
CA LEU A 50 -15.87 23.97 -10.63
C LEU A 50 -16.72 24.89 -9.77
N ALA A 51 -17.50 24.36 -8.82
CA ALA A 51 -18.37 25.16 -7.96
C ALA A 51 -17.61 26.03 -6.97
N VAL A 52 -16.51 25.52 -6.41
CA VAL A 52 -15.73 26.21 -5.35
C VAL A 52 -14.61 27.07 -5.93
N HIS A 53 -13.93 26.60 -6.96
CA HIS A 53 -12.73 27.22 -7.52
C HIS A 53 -12.90 27.75 -8.96
N GLY A 54 -14.10 27.59 -9.54
CA GLY A 54 -14.36 28.01 -10.94
C GLY A 54 -13.63 27.18 -12.00
N ARG A 55 -13.08 26.00 -11.66
CA ARG A 55 -12.25 25.17 -12.55
C ARG A 55 -12.69 23.71 -12.56
N PHE A 56 -12.91 23.15 -13.77
CA PHE A 56 -13.34 21.77 -13.96
C PHE A 56 -12.13 20.81 -14.00
N ILE A 57 -11.48 20.57 -12.86
CA ILE A 57 -10.23 19.81 -12.70
C ILE A 57 -10.36 18.76 -11.59
N ASN A 58 -9.56 17.69 -11.68
CA ASN A 58 -9.58 16.61 -10.67
C ASN A 58 -8.77 16.95 -9.41
N ASN A 59 -7.60 17.54 -9.60
CA ASN A 59 -6.67 17.83 -8.53
C ASN A 59 -5.88 19.09 -8.92
N THR A 60 -5.55 19.90 -7.94
CA THR A 60 -4.69 21.07 -8.11
C THR A 60 -3.28 20.84 -7.63
N TYR A 61 -3.01 19.64 -7.03
CA TYR A 61 -1.81 19.45 -6.25
C TYR A 61 -1.56 17.95 -6.00
N GLY A 62 -0.75 17.31 -6.83
CA GLY A 62 -0.44 15.88 -6.73
C GLY A 62 1.01 15.56 -7.03
N ASN A 63 1.54 16.16 -8.10
CA ASN A 63 2.91 15.93 -8.54
C ASN A 63 3.96 16.56 -7.61
N VAL A 64 3.60 17.61 -6.88
CA VAL A 64 4.48 18.23 -5.88
C VAL A 64 4.86 17.24 -4.78
N ASN A 65 3.95 16.38 -4.32
CA ASN A 65 4.29 15.33 -3.37
C ASN A 65 5.24 14.29 -3.98
N LEU A 66 4.96 13.87 -5.23
CA LEU A 66 5.77 12.88 -5.93
C LEU A 66 7.19 13.39 -6.23
N VAL A 67 7.33 14.65 -6.65
CA VAL A 67 8.63 15.24 -6.94
C VAL A 67 9.48 15.37 -5.67
N THR A 68 8.87 15.59 -4.50
CA THR A 68 9.56 15.65 -3.21
C THR A 68 10.37 14.37 -2.96
N ASP A 69 9.74 13.20 -3.15
CA ASP A 69 10.40 11.91 -2.98
C ASP A 69 11.50 11.68 -4.03
N MET A 70 11.32 12.21 -5.24
CA MET A 70 12.31 12.10 -6.30
C MET A 70 13.50 13.04 -6.11
N ILE A 71 13.28 14.27 -5.63
CA ILE A 71 14.36 15.19 -5.23
C ILE A 71 15.21 14.57 -4.12
N TYR A 72 14.56 13.99 -3.10
CA TYR A 72 15.27 13.26 -2.06
C TYR A 72 16.17 12.15 -2.62
N ALA A 73 15.73 11.44 -3.65
CA ALA A 73 16.40 10.29 -4.24
C ALA A 73 17.34 10.64 -5.42
N SER A 74 17.40 11.89 -5.85
CA SER A 74 18.18 12.33 -7.02
C SER A 74 19.61 12.73 -6.66
N ASP A 75 20.45 12.73 -7.67
CA ASP A 75 21.77 13.35 -7.67
C ASP A 75 21.69 14.69 -8.42
N ARG A 76 22.63 15.61 -8.15
CA ARG A 76 22.60 16.94 -8.76
C ARG A 76 22.73 16.88 -10.29
N GLU A 77 23.50 15.90 -10.78
CA GLU A 77 23.75 15.65 -12.21
C GLU A 77 22.49 15.19 -12.95
N ASP A 78 21.46 14.69 -12.25
CA ASP A 78 20.19 14.28 -12.87
C ASP A 78 19.49 15.47 -13.55
N GLY A 79 19.75 16.69 -13.09
CA GLY A 79 19.25 17.92 -13.66
C GLY A 79 19.71 18.20 -15.11
N GLU A 80 20.85 17.63 -15.54
CA GLU A 80 21.36 17.78 -16.91
C GLU A 80 20.41 17.17 -17.95
N ASN A 81 19.57 16.20 -17.56
CA ASN A 81 18.59 15.56 -18.44
C ASN A 81 17.32 16.39 -18.64
N ILE A 82 17.13 17.45 -17.87
CA ILE A 82 15.99 18.36 -18.03
C ILE A 82 16.29 19.31 -19.18
N LYS A 83 15.50 19.19 -20.27
CA LYS A 83 15.74 19.95 -21.51
C LYS A 83 15.34 21.41 -21.38
N ASP A 84 14.22 21.70 -20.73
CA ASP A 84 13.71 23.03 -20.51
C ASP A 84 14.58 23.77 -19.50
N GLU A 85 15.09 24.95 -19.89
CA GLU A 85 16.03 25.69 -19.07
C GLU A 85 15.43 26.21 -17.76
N GLN A 86 14.17 26.65 -17.80
CA GLN A 86 13.46 27.13 -16.60
C GLN A 86 13.17 25.98 -15.64
N THR A 87 12.69 24.86 -16.14
CA THR A 87 12.44 23.64 -15.34
C THR A 87 13.73 23.12 -14.72
N ARG A 88 14.84 23.18 -15.46
CA ARG A 88 16.16 22.80 -14.97
C ARG A 88 16.67 23.76 -13.88
N ALA A 89 16.43 25.06 -14.03
CA ALA A 89 16.77 26.04 -13.00
C ALA A 89 15.99 25.79 -11.69
N PHE A 90 14.69 25.50 -11.77
CA PHE A 90 13.89 25.09 -10.60
C PHE A 90 14.45 23.84 -9.94
N PHE A 91 14.81 22.83 -10.72
CA PHE A 91 15.38 21.61 -10.14
C PHE A 91 16.66 21.91 -9.35
N TYR A 92 17.59 22.69 -9.89
CA TYR A 92 18.82 23.02 -9.20
C TYR A 92 18.58 23.84 -7.93
N GLU A 93 17.69 24.82 -7.97
CA GLU A 93 17.35 25.61 -6.79
C GLU A 93 16.72 24.73 -5.69
N ILE A 94 15.76 23.88 -6.04
CA ILE A 94 15.11 22.97 -5.11
C ILE A 94 16.11 21.95 -4.55
N PHE A 95 16.97 21.39 -5.41
CA PHE A 95 17.99 20.43 -5.02
C PHE A 95 19.00 21.04 -4.03
N ASP A 96 19.52 22.23 -4.37
CA ASP A 96 20.50 22.94 -3.53
C ASP A 96 19.90 23.30 -2.15
N LYS A 97 18.65 23.79 -2.09
CA LYS A 97 17.90 24.00 -0.83
C LYS A 97 17.73 22.68 -0.04
N ALA A 98 17.35 21.58 -0.73
CA ALA A 98 17.20 20.28 -0.08
C ALA A 98 18.53 19.74 0.46
N TRP A 99 19.63 19.99 -0.26
CA TRP A 99 20.98 19.63 0.18
C TRP A 99 21.40 20.40 1.42
N GLU A 100 21.13 21.72 1.50
CA GLU A 100 21.45 22.56 2.67
C GLU A 100 20.78 22.07 3.95
N ILE A 101 19.57 21.52 3.86
CA ILE A 101 18.86 20.96 5.02
C ILE A 101 19.16 19.46 5.23
N GLU A 102 20.16 18.92 4.54
CA GLU A 102 20.48 17.49 4.56
C GLU A 102 19.29 16.60 4.10
N GLY A 103 18.44 17.10 3.23
CA GLY A 103 17.23 16.45 2.73
C GLY A 103 17.47 15.58 1.49
N ASN A 104 18.59 14.84 1.43
CA ASN A 104 18.91 13.94 0.32
C ASN A 104 19.32 12.56 0.84
N TYR A 105 19.09 11.53 0.05
CA TYR A 105 19.36 10.13 0.42
C TYR A 105 20.84 9.89 0.77
N GLN A 106 21.76 10.73 0.31
CA GLN A 106 23.21 10.60 0.59
C GLN A 106 23.53 10.91 2.06
N PHE A 107 22.69 11.66 2.76
CA PHE A 107 22.80 11.90 4.21
C PHE A 107 22.18 10.78 5.04
N ALA A 108 21.39 9.89 4.41
CA ALA A 108 20.83 8.73 5.09
C ALA A 108 21.87 7.61 5.23
N GLY A 109 21.69 6.75 6.23
CA GLY A 109 22.46 5.53 6.32
C GLY A 109 22.20 4.54 5.18
N SER A 110 23.02 3.51 5.08
CA SER A 110 23.02 2.56 3.95
C SER A 110 21.85 1.58 3.94
N SER A 111 21.14 1.40 5.07
CA SER A 111 20.03 0.45 5.18
C SER A 111 18.71 1.04 4.71
N LEU A 112 17.77 0.18 4.24
CA LEU A 112 16.41 0.60 3.88
C LEU A 112 15.67 1.27 5.05
N SER A 113 15.90 0.79 6.27
CA SER A 113 15.32 1.34 7.49
C SER A 113 15.81 2.77 7.75
N GLN A 114 17.13 3.00 7.64
CA GLN A 114 17.71 4.33 7.83
C GLN A 114 17.25 5.32 6.75
N ARG A 115 17.13 4.87 5.51
CA ARG A 115 16.56 5.71 4.43
C ARG A 115 15.10 6.07 4.69
N ALA A 116 14.29 5.11 5.12
CA ALA A 116 12.88 5.36 5.42
C ALA A 116 12.70 6.32 6.61
N GLU A 117 13.53 6.16 7.65
CA GLU A 117 13.52 7.06 8.81
C GLU A 117 13.97 8.47 8.43
N HIS A 118 15.03 8.58 7.66
CA HIS A 118 15.57 9.87 7.24
C HIS A 118 14.60 10.64 6.35
N ILE A 119 14.04 10.01 5.31
CA ILE A 119 13.05 10.70 4.47
C ILE A 119 11.79 11.08 5.26
N GLU A 120 11.36 10.25 6.21
CA GLU A 120 10.21 10.57 7.05
C GLU A 120 10.44 11.85 7.88
N GLN A 121 11.66 12.07 8.35
CA GLN A 121 12.04 13.26 9.10
C GLN A 121 12.18 14.49 8.19
N LYS A 122 12.58 14.33 6.95
CA LYS A 122 12.91 15.41 6.03
C LYS A 122 11.84 15.72 4.98
N HIS A 123 10.89 14.82 4.76
CA HIS A 123 9.90 14.95 3.69
C HIS A 123 9.13 16.28 3.74
N ASP A 124 8.62 16.65 4.90
CA ASP A 124 7.83 17.87 5.02
C ASP A 124 8.71 19.13 4.83
N ASP A 125 9.96 19.10 5.31
CA ASP A 125 10.91 20.19 5.11
C ASP A 125 11.26 20.34 3.62
N ILE A 126 11.56 19.26 2.92
CA ILE A 126 11.84 19.27 1.46
C ILE A 126 10.61 19.78 0.71
N LYS A 127 9.43 19.26 1.06
CA LYS A 127 8.20 19.64 0.39
C LYS A 127 7.88 21.10 0.54
N PHE A 128 7.81 21.60 1.78
CA PHE A 128 7.30 22.95 2.08
C PHE A 128 8.37 24.02 1.86
N TYR A 129 9.60 23.80 2.33
CA TYR A 129 10.64 24.85 2.29
C TYR A 129 11.52 24.79 1.02
N CYS A 130 11.61 23.64 0.34
CA CYS A 130 12.40 23.56 -0.87
C CYS A 130 11.50 23.60 -2.12
N VAL A 131 10.52 22.69 -2.25
CA VAL A 131 9.71 22.55 -3.47
C VAL A 131 8.66 23.66 -3.56
N GLU A 132 7.76 23.73 -2.57
CA GLU A 132 6.64 24.69 -2.62
C GLU A 132 7.12 26.13 -2.54
N ASP A 133 8.02 26.45 -1.63
CA ASP A 133 8.56 27.79 -1.45
C ASP A 133 9.19 28.31 -2.74
N THR A 134 10.01 27.48 -3.42
CA THR A 134 10.62 27.84 -4.70
C THR A 134 9.58 28.15 -5.78
N PHE A 135 8.56 27.32 -5.93
CA PHE A 135 7.53 27.53 -6.94
C PHE A 135 6.65 28.74 -6.61
N TYR A 136 6.18 28.85 -5.36
CA TYR A 136 5.25 29.91 -4.99
C TYR A 136 5.89 31.28 -4.97
N GLN A 137 7.12 31.42 -4.49
CA GLN A 137 7.85 32.69 -4.57
C GLN A 137 8.04 33.14 -6.01
N TYR A 138 8.42 32.22 -6.89
CA TYR A 138 8.59 32.56 -8.29
C TYR A 138 7.28 32.98 -8.96
N TYR A 139 6.19 32.23 -8.75
CA TYR A 139 4.90 32.53 -9.40
C TYR A 139 4.24 33.78 -8.84
N ASP A 140 4.35 34.02 -7.53
CA ASP A 140 3.81 35.21 -6.88
C ASP A 140 4.44 36.49 -7.44
N GLN A 141 5.76 36.46 -7.67
CA GLN A 141 6.50 37.60 -8.18
C GLN A 141 6.38 37.80 -9.69
N ASN A 142 6.24 36.73 -10.48
CA ASN A 142 6.42 36.79 -11.93
C ASN A 142 5.16 36.45 -12.74
N VAL A 143 4.14 35.82 -12.16
CA VAL A 143 3.02 35.26 -12.94
C VAL A 143 1.65 35.65 -12.35
N THR A 144 1.34 35.28 -11.12
CA THR A 144 0.01 35.45 -10.51
C THR A 144 0.05 35.28 -8.99
N THR A 145 -0.82 36.02 -8.30
CA THR A 145 -1.10 35.85 -6.86
C THR A 145 -2.27 34.88 -6.58
N ASP A 146 -2.93 34.35 -7.63
CA ASP A 146 -4.01 33.38 -7.47
C ASP A 146 -3.45 32.02 -7.08
N TYR A 147 -3.70 31.63 -5.83
CA TYR A 147 -3.19 30.40 -5.23
C TYR A 147 -3.56 29.12 -6.03
N ILE A 148 -4.76 29.07 -6.60
CA ILE A 148 -5.15 27.89 -7.41
C ILE A 148 -4.35 27.80 -8.71
N THR A 149 -4.07 28.94 -9.34
CA THR A 149 -3.22 28.98 -10.53
C THR A 149 -1.79 28.63 -10.17
N GLN A 150 -1.26 29.16 -9.07
CA GLN A 150 0.08 28.79 -8.57
C GLN A 150 0.20 27.29 -8.33
N ASN A 151 -0.78 26.66 -7.66
CA ASN A 151 -0.81 25.19 -7.46
C ASN A 151 -0.78 24.41 -8.77
N LEU A 152 -1.54 24.83 -9.77
CA LEU A 152 -1.56 24.15 -11.08
C LEU A 152 -0.22 24.27 -11.79
N LEU A 153 0.37 25.46 -11.79
CA LEU A 153 1.68 25.69 -12.38
C LEU A 153 2.79 24.92 -11.65
N ALA A 154 2.76 24.92 -10.32
CA ALA A 154 3.69 24.13 -9.50
C ALA A 154 3.56 22.64 -9.79
N ASP A 155 2.34 22.12 -9.90
CA ASP A 155 2.09 20.70 -10.19
C ASP A 155 2.57 20.31 -11.60
N GLU A 156 2.41 21.21 -12.59
CA GLU A 156 2.92 21.03 -13.96
C GLU A 156 4.45 21.04 -13.99
N GLN A 157 5.09 21.98 -13.30
CA GLN A 157 6.55 22.05 -13.20
C GLN A 157 7.13 20.84 -12.46
N ALA A 158 6.49 20.43 -11.36
CA ALA A 158 6.87 19.21 -10.66
C ALA A 158 6.82 17.98 -11.58
N ALA A 159 5.78 17.86 -12.41
CA ALA A 159 5.67 16.78 -13.39
C ALA A 159 6.80 16.85 -14.47
N ALA A 160 7.17 18.04 -14.89
CA ALA A 160 8.25 18.25 -15.85
C ALA A 160 9.63 17.87 -15.26
N ILE A 161 9.90 18.29 -14.01
CA ILE A 161 11.11 17.88 -13.28
C ILE A 161 11.17 16.36 -13.15
N MET A 162 10.11 15.73 -12.65
CA MET A 162 10.04 14.28 -12.48
C MET A 162 10.36 13.53 -13.76
N LYS A 163 9.79 13.97 -14.89
CA LYS A 163 10.03 13.35 -16.19
C LYS A 163 11.50 13.41 -16.60
N GLY A 164 12.20 14.48 -16.22
CA GLY A 164 13.63 14.66 -16.52
C GLY A 164 14.53 13.78 -15.67
N ILE A 165 14.30 13.74 -14.36
CA ILE A 165 15.21 13.10 -13.39
C ILE A 165 14.90 11.60 -13.14
N PHE A 166 13.64 11.15 -13.31
CA PHE A 166 13.19 9.81 -12.92
C PHE A 166 14.02 8.66 -13.51
N PRO A 167 14.43 8.67 -14.81
CA PRO A 167 15.21 7.57 -15.35
C PRO A 167 16.52 7.31 -14.59
N ASN A 168 17.15 8.35 -14.06
CA ASN A 168 18.43 8.27 -13.38
C ASN A 168 18.25 8.02 -11.87
N CYS A 169 17.35 8.73 -11.20
CA CYS A 169 17.10 8.56 -9.77
C CYS A 169 16.26 7.31 -9.42
N PHE A 170 15.72 6.58 -10.43
CA PHE A 170 14.79 5.45 -10.24
C PHE A 170 15.27 4.42 -9.21
N LYS A 171 16.55 4.04 -9.27
CA LYS A 171 17.11 3.03 -8.33
C LYS A 171 17.04 3.52 -6.88
N ASN A 172 17.47 4.75 -6.62
CA ASN A 172 17.47 5.33 -5.29
C ASN A 172 16.05 5.58 -4.79
N TRP A 173 15.18 6.07 -5.68
CA TRP A 173 13.76 6.24 -5.41
C TRP A 173 13.09 4.91 -5.05
N LEU A 174 13.34 3.84 -5.82
CA LEU A 174 12.77 2.51 -5.55
C LEU A 174 13.25 1.95 -4.19
N LEU A 175 14.52 2.13 -3.84
CA LEU A 175 15.04 1.71 -2.54
C LEU A 175 14.38 2.48 -1.40
N THR A 176 14.21 3.79 -1.55
CA THR A 176 13.52 4.64 -0.57
C THR A 176 12.05 4.23 -0.45
N TYR A 177 11.36 4.05 -1.58
CA TYR A 177 9.98 3.56 -1.64
C TYR A 177 9.82 2.20 -0.92
N CYS A 178 10.71 1.25 -1.17
CA CYS A 178 10.70 -0.04 -0.46
C CYS A 178 10.87 0.11 1.06
N GLY A 179 11.69 1.05 1.50
CA GLY A 179 11.86 1.38 2.92
C GLY A 179 10.57 1.97 3.53
N ILE A 180 9.92 2.91 2.83
CA ILE A 180 8.64 3.50 3.25
C ILE A 180 7.54 2.42 3.31
N VAL A 181 7.46 1.54 2.30
CA VAL A 181 6.53 0.41 2.27
C VAL A 181 6.77 -0.53 3.44
N TYR A 182 8.02 -0.86 3.74
CA TYR A 182 8.37 -1.71 4.88
C TYR A 182 7.85 -1.13 6.20
N TYR A 183 8.07 0.17 6.45
CA TYR A 183 7.54 0.85 7.64
C TYR A 183 6.00 0.93 7.63
N GLY A 184 5.41 1.14 6.48
CA GLY A 184 3.96 1.14 6.32
C GLY A 184 3.30 -0.20 6.64
N LEU A 185 3.91 -1.31 6.21
CA LEU A 185 3.46 -2.66 6.58
C LEU A 185 3.51 -2.87 8.09
N ILE A 186 4.61 -2.47 8.75
CA ILE A 186 4.71 -2.56 10.21
C ILE A 186 3.63 -1.72 10.88
N ARG A 187 3.46 -0.46 10.49
CA ARG A 187 2.48 0.47 11.06
C ARG A 187 1.03 0.07 10.82
N SER A 188 0.78 -0.81 9.86
CA SER A 188 -0.55 -1.36 9.61
C SER A 188 -1.02 -2.34 10.68
N ILE A 189 -0.08 -2.94 11.45
CA ILE A 189 -0.40 -3.91 12.50
C ILE A 189 0.28 -3.63 13.85
N ALA A 190 1.28 -2.73 13.89
CA ALA A 190 2.10 -2.47 15.09
C ALA A 190 2.66 -1.04 15.06
N VAL A 191 3.54 -0.73 15.98
CA VAL A 191 4.36 0.50 16.00
C VAL A 191 5.78 0.19 15.51
N VAL A 192 6.44 1.17 14.90
CA VAL A 192 7.83 1.01 14.42
C VAL A 192 8.78 1.04 15.62
N HIS A 193 9.45 -0.07 15.85
CA HIS A 193 10.49 -0.24 16.86
C HIS A 193 11.32 -1.49 16.49
N PRO A 194 12.64 -1.52 16.64
CA PRO A 194 13.48 -2.63 16.16
C PRO A 194 13.00 -4.03 16.55
N LEU A 195 12.64 -4.24 17.81
CA LEU A 195 12.10 -5.53 18.30
C LEU A 195 10.68 -5.81 17.77
N ILE A 196 9.84 -4.79 17.71
CA ILE A 196 8.44 -4.92 17.25
C ILE A 196 8.39 -5.14 15.74
N ASN A 197 9.30 -4.52 14.98
CA ASN A 197 9.41 -4.72 13.53
C ASN A 197 9.62 -6.19 13.19
N PHE A 198 10.54 -6.85 13.89
CA PHE A 198 10.75 -8.28 13.73
C PHE A 198 9.52 -9.11 14.09
N ALA A 199 8.89 -8.82 15.22
CA ALA A 199 7.65 -9.49 15.65
C ALA A 199 6.51 -9.28 14.64
N ALA A 200 6.34 -8.07 14.10
CA ALA A 200 5.34 -7.77 13.07
C ALA A 200 5.54 -8.62 11.81
N MET A 201 6.78 -8.75 11.34
CA MET A 201 7.09 -9.60 10.18
C MET A 201 6.81 -11.08 10.46
N LEU A 202 7.09 -11.57 11.68
CA LEU A 202 6.72 -12.93 12.10
C LEU A 202 5.19 -13.13 12.14
N ILE A 203 4.43 -12.11 12.58
CA ILE A 203 2.96 -12.15 12.57
C ILE A 203 2.44 -12.25 11.13
N TYR A 204 2.96 -11.47 10.19
CA TYR A 204 2.61 -11.61 8.78
C TYR A 204 2.95 -13.00 8.22
N ALA A 205 4.16 -13.49 8.48
CA ALA A 205 4.58 -14.81 8.03
C ALA A 205 3.68 -15.90 8.59
N SER A 206 3.32 -15.83 9.89
CA SER A 206 2.41 -16.78 10.53
C SER A 206 0.99 -16.69 9.96
N ALA A 207 0.47 -15.48 9.71
CA ALA A 207 -0.85 -15.28 9.10
C ALA A 207 -0.93 -15.92 7.70
N ILE A 208 0.10 -15.72 6.89
CA ILE A 208 0.21 -16.33 5.55
C ILE A 208 0.31 -17.84 5.66
N ALA A 209 1.22 -18.36 6.50
CA ALA A 209 1.45 -19.79 6.65
C ALA A 209 0.18 -20.54 7.12
N VAL A 210 -0.49 -20.01 8.16
CA VAL A 210 -1.71 -20.61 8.70
C VAL A 210 -2.86 -20.53 7.68
N THR A 211 -2.96 -19.43 6.92
CA THR A 211 -3.97 -19.29 5.85
C THR A 211 -3.74 -20.32 4.73
N ILE A 212 -2.48 -20.52 4.29
CA ILE A 212 -2.13 -21.54 3.31
C ILE A 212 -2.45 -22.96 3.83
N TRP A 213 -2.12 -23.21 5.09
CA TRP A 213 -2.41 -24.49 5.72
C TRP A 213 -3.93 -24.75 5.80
N LEU A 214 -4.71 -23.77 6.25
CA LEU A 214 -6.17 -23.85 6.28
C LEU A 214 -6.76 -24.03 4.89
N TRP A 215 -6.25 -23.36 3.87
CA TRP A 215 -6.67 -23.51 2.48
C TRP A 215 -6.47 -24.93 1.94
N LYS A 216 -5.35 -25.58 2.30
CA LYS A 216 -5.12 -26.99 1.94
C LYS A 216 -6.10 -27.93 2.60
N ARG A 217 -6.54 -27.63 3.82
CA ARG A 217 -7.38 -28.50 4.64
C ARG A 217 -8.89 -28.24 4.49
N ASN A 218 -9.29 -26.99 4.46
CA ASN A 218 -10.69 -26.56 4.31
C ASN A 218 -10.82 -25.37 3.35
N ARG A 219 -10.85 -25.65 2.05
CA ARG A 219 -10.94 -24.61 1.01
C ARG A 219 -12.21 -23.75 1.08
N LYS A 220 -13.24 -24.18 1.82
CA LYS A 220 -14.52 -23.47 1.93
C LYS A 220 -14.58 -22.56 3.17
N SER A 221 -13.52 -22.48 3.97
CA SER A 221 -13.47 -21.62 5.13
C SER A 221 -13.65 -20.15 4.74
N PRO A 222 -14.57 -19.42 5.39
CA PRO A 222 -14.74 -17.99 5.19
C PRO A 222 -13.57 -17.16 5.74
N ALA A 223 -12.76 -17.71 6.63
CA ALA A 223 -11.59 -17.04 7.19
C ALA A 223 -10.50 -16.81 6.13
N ILE A 224 -10.39 -17.69 5.12
CA ILE A 224 -9.40 -17.57 4.04
C ILE A 224 -9.60 -16.29 3.22
N PRO A 225 -10.77 -16.06 2.58
CA PRO A 225 -10.97 -14.84 1.80
C PRO A 225 -10.89 -13.58 2.67
N MET A 226 -11.30 -13.62 3.93
CA MET A 226 -11.18 -12.49 4.86
C MET A 226 -9.71 -12.14 5.12
N MET A 227 -8.84 -13.12 5.37
CA MET A 227 -7.41 -12.87 5.55
C MET A 227 -6.75 -12.40 4.26
N CYS A 228 -7.07 -13.00 3.12
CA CYS A 228 -6.57 -12.54 1.82
C CYS A 228 -6.97 -11.09 1.53
N LEU A 229 -8.23 -10.74 1.80
CA LEU A 229 -8.74 -9.37 1.65
C LEU A 229 -7.98 -8.39 2.55
N SER A 230 -7.76 -8.77 3.81
CA SER A 230 -7.01 -7.96 4.77
C SER A 230 -5.57 -7.71 4.34
N LEU A 231 -4.85 -8.76 3.94
CA LEU A 231 -3.47 -8.65 3.45
C LEU A 231 -3.39 -7.82 2.17
N LEU A 232 -4.30 -8.00 1.23
CA LEU A 232 -4.37 -7.19 0.00
C LEU A 232 -4.70 -5.73 0.31
N PHE A 233 -5.61 -5.48 1.27
CA PHE A 233 -5.92 -4.12 1.70
C PHE A 233 -4.70 -3.42 2.29
N ILE A 234 -4.00 -4.06 3.22
CA ILE A 234 -2.79 -3.51 3.84
C ILE A 234 -1.71 -3.25 2.78
N ALA A 235 -1.40 -4.25 1.96
CA ALA A 235 -0.39 -4.12 0.91
C ALA A 235 -0.72 -3.00 -0.08
N GLY A 236 -1.96 -2.96 -0.57
CA GLY A 236 -2.40 -1.96 -1.52
C GLY A 236 -2.47 -0.55 -0.93
N ASN A 237 -2.95 -0.41 0.33
CA ASN A 237 -2.97 0.87 1.02
C ASN A 237 -1.55 1.39 1.27
N THR A 238 -0.67 0.54 1.78
CA THR A 238 0.74 0.89 2.02
C THR A 238 1.44 1.29 0.73
N ALA A 239 1.30 0.49 -0.33
CA ALA A 239 1.90 0.80 -1.62
C ALA A 239 1.39 2.12 -2.22
N ALA A 240 0.09 2.40 -2.11
CA ALA A 240 -0.49 3.63 -2.62
C ALA A 240 -0.08 4.87 -1.81
N VAL A 241 -0.03 4.75 -0.48
CA VAL A 241 0.38 5.87 0.39
C VAL A 241 1.87 6.16 0.22
N ALA A 242 2.71 5.11 0.16
CA ALA A 242 4.15 5.25 -0.04
C ALA A 242 4.54 5.92 -1.36
N LEU A 243 3.66 5.94 -2.36
CA LEU A 243 3.89 6.66 -3.63
C LEU A 243 3.70 8.17 -3.52
N THR A 244 2.96 8.64 -2.53
CA THR A 244 2.50 10.04 -2.50
C THR A 244 2.89 10.79 -1.24
N ILE A 245 3.17 10.06 -0.16
CA ILE A 245 3.49 10.63 1.15
C ILE A 245 4.06 9.53 2.05
N MET A 246 4.61 9.91 3.19
CA MET A 246 5.11 8.94 4.18
C MET A 246 3.99 8.08 4.77
N CYS A 247 4.29 6.78 4.96
CA CYS A 247 3.38 5.82 5.58
C CYS A 247 3.24 6.03 7.09
N LEU A 248 2.71 7.19 7.49
CA LEU A 248 2.49 7.52 8.90
C LEU A 248 1.38 6.65 9.51
N SER A 249 1.44 6.41 10.82
CA SER A 249 0.47 5.57 11.54
C SER A 249 -0.98 5.97 11.28
N ARG A 250 -1.28 7.27 11.18
CA ARG A 250 -2.63 7.79 10.89
C ARG A 250 -3.20 7.33 9.53
N TYR A 251 -2.35 7.00 8.56
CA TYR A 251 -2.76 6.50 7.24
C TYR A 251 -2.79 4.97 7.17
N MET A 252 -2.10 4.30 8.10
CA MET A 252 -1.95 2.84 8.08
C MET A 252 -2.97 2.12 8.98
N ILE A 253 -3.53 2.81 9.99
CA ILE A 253 -4.42 2.21 11.00
C ILE A 253 -5.70 1.58 10.42
N TYR A 254 -6.11 1.97 9.22
CA TYR A 254 -7.35 1.46 8.60
C TYR A 254 -7.35 -0.06 8.37
N GLY A 255 -6.19 -0.68 8.21
CA GLY A 255 -6.05 -2.13 8.03
C GLY A 255 -6.00 -2.92 9.34
N PHE A 256 -5.75 -2.25 10.47
CA PHE A 256 -5.45 -2.88 11.76
C PHE A 256 -6.59 -3.82 12.23
N SER A 257 -7.78 -3.29 12.38
CA SER A 257 -8.93 -4.08 12.87
C SER A 257 -9.29 -5.22 11.93
N LEU A 258 -9.25 -4.99 10.61
CA LEU A 258 -9.54 -6.00 9.61
C LEU A 258 -8.51 -7.14 9.68
N PHE A 259 -7.22 -6.80 9.85
CA PHE A 259 -6.15 -7.79 9.95
C PHE A 259 -6.32 -8.67 11.19
N TYR A 260 -6.45 -8.09 12.37
CA TYR A 260 -6.53 -8.86 13.61
C TYR A 260 -7.82 -9.67 13.71
N LEU A 261 -8.96 -9.14 13.23
CA LEU A 261 -10.19 -9.90 13.14
C LEU A 261 -10.03 -11.13 12.23
N SER A 262 -9.47 -10.93 11.04
CA SER A 262 -9.22 -12.01 10.08
C SER A 262 -8.23 -13.04 10.63
N TYR A 263 -7.20 -12.59 11.32
CA TYR A 263 -6.20 -13.47 11.95
C TYR A 263 -6.81 -14.34 13.06
N LEU A 264 -7.63 -13.73 13.93
CA LEU A 264 -8.36 -14.47 14.96
C LEU A 264 -9.33 -15.50 14.36
N MET A 265 -10.02 -15.17 13.26
CA MET A 265 -10.89 -16.14 12.57
C MET A 265 -10.09 -17.34 12.05
N VAL A 266 -8.94 -17.11 11.41
CA VAL A 266 -8.08 -18.18 10.91
C VAL A 266 -7.55 -19.05 12.05
N VAL A 267 -7.10 -18.44 13.15
CA VAL A 267 -6.62 -19.16 14.34
C VAL A 267 -7.75 -19.96 15.01
N ALA A 268 -8.94 -19.40 15.15
CA ALA A 268 -10.09 -20.08 15.73
C ALA A 268 -10.50 -21.32 14.92
N GLU A 269 -10.52 -21.23 13.60
CA GLU A 269 -10.78 -22.38 12.74
C GLU A 269 -9.68 -23.44 12.82
N LEU A 270 -8.42 -23.03 12.93
CA LEU A 270 -7.29 -23.94 13.15
C LEU A 270 -7.47 -24.75 14.44
N LEU A 271 -7.80 -24.08 15.54
CA LEU A 271 -8.02 -24.73 16.84
C LEU A 271 -9.24 -25.65 16.83
N GLY A 272 -10.34 -25.23 16.21
CA GLY A 272 -11.55 -26.04 16.05
C GLY A 272 -11.29 -27.31 15.23
N THR A 273 -10.53 -27.20 14.15
CA THR A 273 -10.14 -28.32 13.30
C THR A 273 -9.24 -29.31 14.06
N TYR A 274 -8.29 -28.80 14.83
CA TYR A 274 -7.41 -29.64 15.67
C TYR A 274 -8.18 -30.43 16.73
N GLN A 275 -9.15 -29.81 17.38
CA GLN A 275 -10.01 -30.50 18.38
C GLN A 275 -10.87 -31.61 17.75
N CYS A 276 -11.40 -31.37 16.55
CA CYS A 276 -12.20 -32.37 15.83
C CYS A 276 -11.35 -33.59 15.47
N ASP A 277 -10.14 -33.40 14.96
CA ASP A 277 -9.22 -34.50 14.64
C ASP A 277 -8.82 -35.32 15.86
N LYS A 278 -8.55 -34.62 16.98
CA LYS A 278 -8.21 -35.30 18.24
C LYS A 278 -9.37 -36.19 18.73
N MET A 279 -10.62 -35.72 18.64
CA MET A 279 -11.79 -36.52 19.02
C MET A 279 -11.98 -37.73 18.08
N VAL A 280 -11.80 -37.57 16.77
CA VAL A 280 -11.88 -38.68 15.81
C VAL A 280 -10.80 -39.73 16.10
N THR A 281 -9.58 -39.29 16.40
CA THR A 281 -8.48 -40.19 16.76
C THR A 281 -8.78 -40.97 18.04
N ILE A 282 -9.27 -40.30 19.11
CA ILE A 282 -9.65 -40.97 20.38
C ILE A 282 -10.77 -41.98 20.14
N GLN A 283 -11.77 -41.65 19.33
CA GLN A 283 -12.86 -42.57 19.00
C GLN A 283 -12.39 -43.78 18.21
N SER A 284 -11.42 -43.63 17.32
CA SER A 284 -10.82 -44.75 16.56
C SER A 284 -10.04 -45.69 17.44
N TYR A 285 -9.26 -45.17 18.41
CA TYR A 285 -8.55 -46.00 19.41
C TYR A 285 -9.52 -46.74 20.30
N ALA A 286 -10.58 -46.07 20.80
CA ALA A 286 -11.60 -46.71 21.63
C ALA A 286 -12.37 -47.83 20.91
N LYS A 287 -12.51 -47.70 19.57
CA LYS A 287 -13.16 -48.72 18.74
C LYS A 287 -12.26 -49.93 18.50
N SER A 288 -10.95 -49.70 18.30
CA SER A 288 -9.94 -50.76 18.16
C SER A 288 -9.83 -51.59 19.45
N ASP A 289 -9.75 -50.92 20.59
CA ASP A 289 -9.65 -51.58 21.91
C ASP A 289 -10.86 -52.45 22.25
N LYS A 290 -12.06 -52.06 21.75
CA LYS A 290 -13.29 -52.83 21.92
C LYS A 290 -13.34 -54.06 21.00
N TYR A 291 -12.72 -53.98 19.82
CA TYR A 291 -12.61 -55.14 18.88
C TYR A 291 -11.63 -56.17 19.41
N ASP A 292 -10.47 -55.76 19.94
CA ASP A 292 -9.46 -56.63 20.51
C ASP A 292 -9.97 -57.36 21.76
N ARG A 293 -10.77 -56.70 22.63
CA ARG A 293 -11.41 -57.35 23.78
C ARG A 293 -12.45 -58.37 23.38
N ASN A 294 -13.23 -58.14 22.31
CA ASN A 294 -14.22 -59.10 21.86
C ASN A 294 -13.58 -60.30 21.15
N ALA A 295 -12.42 -60.11 20.52
CA ALA A 295 -11.65 -61.20 19.93
C ALA A 295 -11.07 -62.15 21.00
N CYS A 296 -10.53 -61.60 22.09
CA CYS A 296 -10.06 -62.40 23.23
C CYS A 296 -11.15 -63.20 23.96
N ILE A 297 -12.41 -62.74 23.97
CA ILE A 297 -13.52 -63.46 24.62
C ILE A 297 -14.02 -64.64 23.76
N SER A 298 -13.88 -64.56 22.42
CA SER A 298 -14.32 -65.63 21.50
C SER A 298 -13.32 -66.78 21.38
N GLU A 299 -12.11 -66.66 21.89
CA GLU A 299 -11.10 -67.75 21.89
C GLU A 299 -11.15 -68.60 23.17
N HIS A 300 -12.02 -68.28 24.13
CA HIS A 300 -12.16 -68.98 25.41
C HIS A 300 -13.56 -69.61 25.61
N ILE A 301 -14.38 -69.76 24.58
CA ILE A 301 -15.62 -70.54 24.54
C ILE A 301 -15.47 -71.66 23.51
#